data_c1939f1f4f7d26f7362df27125461cc1
#
_entry.id   c1939f1f4f7d26f7362df27125461cc1
#
_cell.length_a   1.000
_cell.length_b   1.000
_cell.length_c   1.000
_cell.angle_alpha   90.00
_cell.angle_beta   90.00
_cell.angle_gamma   90.00
#
_symmetry.space_group_name_H-M   'P 1'
#
loop_
_entity.id
_entity.type
_entity.pdbx_description
1 polymer ?
#
loop_
_entity_poly.entity_id
_entity_poly.type
_entity_poly.pdbx_seq_one_letter_code
_entity_poly.pdbx_strand_id
1 'polypeptide(L)'
;ARMNEDVEVVHYAITAMVELSKEYDYRLQKIEKKYTNDPDDPVVLEEYCDFLKEYLSQGFMEKQMEQIYRNQYTQLLLKQLDQKVNLHICVCLMENLMVQRDFFLAEKILKIMDQNWHRGEEYWIWKIRYLAERKMGKELKQSLQALKEEHIYLSSRGKEALGFWLDGSKK
;
A
#
# COMPACT_ATOMS: atom_id res chain seq x y z
N ALA A 1 14.20 -38.91 -16.85
CA ALA A 1 13.09 -38.19 -17.49
C ALA A 1 12.59 -37.04 -16.62
N ARG A 2 12.20 -37.25 -15.35
CA ARG A 2 11.68 -36.17 -14.46
C ARG A 2 12.68 -35.02 -14.23
N MET A 3 13.97 -35.29 -14.05
CA MET A 3 14.98 -34.24 -13.83
C MET A 3 15.16 -33.30 -15.03
N ASN A 4 14.96 -33.75 -16.26
CA ASN A 4 15.03 -32.90 -17.45
C ASN A 4 13.81 -31.98 -17.58
N GLU A 5 12.61 -32.49 -17.27
CA GLU A 5 11.37 -31.69 -17.28
C GLU A 5 11.43 -30.57 -16.25
N ASP A 6 11.94 -30.85 -15.02
CA ASP A 6 12.09 -29.84 -13.98
C ASP A 6 13.08 -28.73 -14.39
N VAL A 7 14.17 -29.07 -15.06
CA VAL A 7 15.16 -28.10 -15.58
C VAL A 7 14.58 -27.23 -16.68
N GLU A 8 13.78 -27.80 -17.59
CA GLU A 8 13.11 -27.05 -18.66
C GLU A 8 12.08 -26.08 -18.10
N VAL A 9 11.27 -26.48 -17.12
CA VAL A 9 10.31 -25.63 -16.42
C VAL A 9 10.99 -24.46 -15.73
N VAL A 10 12.09 -24.72 -15.01
CA VAL A 10 12.86 -23.67 -14.34
C VAL A 10 13.47 -22.70 -15.35
N HIS A 11 14.04 -23.21 -16.45
CA HIS A 11 14.61 -22.37 -17.49
C HIS A 11 13.53 -21.47 -18.16
N TYR A 12 12.36 -22.02 -18.46
CA TYR A 12 11.25 -21.26 -19.00
C TYR A 12 10.79 -20.17 -18.04
N ALA A 13 10.64 -20.49 -16.74
CA ALA A 13 10.24 -19.54 -15.72
C ALA A 13 11.24 -18.38 -15.59
N ILE A 14 12.54 -18.67 -15.57
CA ILE A 14 13.60 -17.65 -15.51
C ILE A 14 13.55 -16.76 -16.75
N THR A 15 13.40 -17.33 -17.94
CA THR A 15 13.31 -16.57 -19.19
C THR A 15 12.09 -15.65 -19.19
N ALA A 16 10.93 -16.14 -18.76
CA ALA A 16 9.71 -15.34 -18.64
C ALA A 16 9.87 -14.18 -17.64
N MET A 17 10.52 -14.40 -16.51
CA MET A 17 10.80 -13.35 -15.53
C MET A 17 11.75 -12.28 -16.08
N VAL A 18 12.79 -12.66 -16.84
CA VAL A 18 13.71 -11.71 -17.48
C VAL A 18 13.00 -10.86 -18.52
N GLU A 19 12.16 -11.46 -19.35
CA GLU A 19 11.34 -10.75 -20.34
C GLU A 19 10.38 -9.75 -19.68
N LEU A 20 9.69 -10.18 -18.62
CA LEU A 20 8.78 -9.34 -17.85
C LEU A 20 9.53 -8.16 -17.19
N SER A 21 10.71 -8.40 -16.62
CA SER A 21 11.55 -7.35 -16.04
C SER A 21 11.93 -6.28 -17.07
N LYS A 22 12.30 -6.68 -18.28
CA LYS A 22 12.62 -5.75 -19.37
C LYS A 22 11.41 -4.92 -19.80
N GLU A 23 10.21 -5.51 -19.81
CA GLU A 23 8.98 -4.78 -20.11
C GLU A 23 8.70 -3.70 -19.06
N TYR A 24 8.84 -4.01 -17.77
CA TYR A 24 8.67 -3.02 -16.70
C TYR A 24 9.72 -1.91 -16.77
N ASP A 25 10.99 -2.23 -17.06
CA ASP A 25 12.03 -1.22 -17.23
C ASP A 25 11.72 -0.26 -18.39
N TYR A 26 11.21 -0.77 -19.50
CA TYR A 26 10.80 0.05 -20.63
C TYR A 26 9.60 0.96 -20.29
N ARG A 27 8.59 0.42 -19.61
CA ARG A 27 7.43 1.19 -19.15
C ARG A 27 7.84 2.28 -18.15
N LEU A 28 8.76 1.96 -17.24
CA LEU A 28 9.31 2.92 -16.28
C LEU A 28 9.97 4.10 -16.99
N GLN A 29 10.87 3.86 -17.94
CA GLN A 29 11.52 4.92 -18.70
C GLN A 29 10.52 5.83 -19.43
N LYS A 30 9.45 5.25 -19.96
CA LYS A 30 8.38 6.02 -20.62
C LYS A 30 7.64 6.94 -19.65
N ILE A 31 7.24 6.42 -18.50
CA ILE A 31 6.47 7.20 -17.53
C ILE A 31 7.35 8.27 -16.87
N GLU A 32 8.62 7.97 -16.57
CA GLU A 32 9.57 8.93 -16.04
C GLU A 32 9.79 10.11 -17.00
N LYS A 33 9.86 9.82 -18.30
CA LYS A 33 9.96 10.87 -19.33
C LYS A 33 8.71 11.74 -19.37
N LYS A 34 7.51 11.16 -19.30
CA LYS A 34 6.26 11.92 -19.22
C LYS A 34 6.25 12.82 -17.98
N TYR A 35 6.59 12.27 -16.83
CA TYR A 35 6.63 13.00 -15.57
C TYR A 35 7.66 14.15 -15.57
N THR A 36 8.83 13.93 -16.16
CA THR A 36 9.85 14.98 -16.30
C THR A 36 9.36 16.15 -17.15
N ASN A 37 8.56 15.87 -18.18
CA ASN A 37 8.01 16.90 -19.06
C ASN A 37 6.87 17.70 -18.44
N ASP A 38 6.02 17.04 -17.63
CA ASP A 38 4.89 17.68 -16.96
C ASP A 38 4.66 17.05 -15.56
N PRO A 39 5.45 17.49 -14.57
CA PRO A 39 5.43 16.88 -13.23
C PRO A 39 4.19 17.22 -12.39
N ASP A 40 3.38 18.20 -12.82
CA ASP A 40 2.19 18.66 -12.10
C ASP A 40 0.88 18.21 -12.75
N ASP A 41 0.95 17.56 -13.91
CA ASP A 41 -0.22 16.98 -14.57
C ASP A 41 -0.83 15.86 -13.70
N PRO A 42 -2.09 16.02 -13.23
CA PRO A 42 -2.75 15.00 -12.40
C PRO A 42 -2.85 13.63 -13.08
N VAL A 43 -3.03 13.60 -14.39
CA VAL A 43 -3.14 12.34 -15.17
C VAL A 43 -1.80 11.62 -15.19
N VAL A 44 -0.70 12.35 -15.40
CA VAL A 44 0.66 11.79 -15.38
C VAL A 44 1.02 11.28 -13.99
N LEU A 45 0.67 12.03 -12.94
CA LEU A 45 0.85 11.60 -11.55
C LEU A 45 0.11 10.31 -11.23
N GLU A 46 -1.16 10.21 -11.61
CA GLU A 46 -1.98 9.01 -11.41
C GLU A 46 -1.39 7.81 -12.16
N GLU A 47 -1.08 7.99 -13.45
CA GLU A 47 -0.47 6.95 -14.29
C GLU A 47 0.86 6.44 -13.69
N TYR A 48 1.68 7.33 -13.17
CA TYR A 48 2.96 6.96 -12.54
C TYR A 48 2.76 6.23 -11.21
N CYS A 49 1.84 6.68 -10.37
CA CYS A 49 1.50 5.99 -9.13
C CYS A 49 0.96 4.58 -9.38
N ASP A 50 0.05 4.42 -10.33
CA ASP A 50 -0.53 3.12 -10.70
C ASP A 50 0.54 2.18 -11.24
N PHE A 51 1.44 2.68 -12.08
CA PHE A 51 2.56 1.90 -12.58
C PHE A 51 3.49 1.44 -11.45
N LEU A 52 3.89 2.32 -10.54
CA LEU A 52 4.77 1.95 -9.42
C LEU A 52 4.10 0.97 -8.47
N LYS A 53 2.81 1.14 -8.19
CA LYS A 53 2.03 0.18 -7.38
C LYS A 53 2.08 -1.22 -8.01
N GLU A 54 1.81 -1.32 -9.30
CA GLU A 54 1.89 -2.57 -10.05
C GLU A 54 3.30 -3.16 -10.02
N TYR A 55 4.31 -2.36 -10.34
CA TYR A 55 5.71 -2.80 -10.38
C TYR A 55 6.21 -3.30 -9.03
N LEU A 56 5.95 -2.58 -7.95
CA LEU A 56 6.31 -2.97 -6.60
C LEU A 56 5.60 -4.27 -6.15
N SER A 57 4.39 -4.52 -6.63
CA SER A 57 3.63 -5.73 -6.30
C SER A 57 4.18 -7.00 -6.92
N GLN A 58 5.00 -6.91 -7.97
CA GLN A 58 5.59 -8.08 -8.65
C GLN A 58 6.64 -8.82 -7.79
N GLY A 59 7.30 -8.12 -6.88
CA GLY A 59 8.23 -8.72 -5.91
C GLY A 59 9.56 -9.21 -6.48
N PHE A 60 9.94 -8.84 -7.70
CA PHE A 60 11.20 -9.25 -8.33
C PHE A 60 12.30 -8.18 -8.33
N MET A 61 12.05 -7.02 -7.72
CA MET A 61 13.08 -5.99 -7.56
C MET A 61 14.10 -6.38 -6.50
N GLU A 62 15.35 -5.99 -6.71
CA GLU A 62 16.35 -5.99 -5.65
C GLU A 62 15.93 -5.06 -4.51
N LYS A 63 16.22 -5.45 -3.28
CA LYS A 63 15.77 -4.74 -2.07
C LYS A 63 16.15 -3.26 -2.05
N GLN A 64 17.33 -2.90 -2.55
CA GLN A 64 17.76 -1.50 -2.62
C GLN A 64 16.91 -0.69 -3.63
N MET A 65 16.64 -1.27 -4.79
CA MET A 65 15.80 -0.65 -5.81
C MET A 65 14.35 -0.54 -5.33
N GLU A 66 13.84 -1.58 -4.69
CA GLU A 66 12.50 -1.53 -4.08
C GLU A 66 12.37 -0.37 -3.11
N GLN A 67 13.36 -0.16 -2.25
CA GLN A 67 13.34 0.96 -1.29
C GLN A 67 13.32 2.33 -2.00
N ILE A 68 14.10 2.50 -3.06
CA ILE A 68 14.13 3.74 -3.86
C ILE A 68 12.75 4.00 -4.48
N TYR A 69 12.14 2.99 -5.12
CA TYR A 69 10.84 3.15 -5.76
C TYR A 69 9.68 3.28 -4.79
N ARG A 70 9.77 2.66 -3.60
CA ARG A 70 8.79 2.91 -2.53
C ARG A 70 8.85 4.35 -2.03
N ASN A 71 10.04 4.92 -1.89
CA ASN A 71 10.21 6.34 -1.54
C ASN A 71 9.64 7.24 -2.64
N GLN A 72 9.93 6.95 -3.90
CA GLN A 72 9.38 7.68 -5.04
C GLN A 72 7.84 7.60 -5.07
N TYR A 73 7.28 6.42 -4.87
CA TYR A 73 5.84 6.20 -4.80
C TYR A 73 5.19 7.02 -3.68
N THR A 74 5.80 7.04 -2.49
CA THR A 74 5.34 7.89 -1.39
C THR A 74 5.30 9.36 -1.79
N GLN A 75 6.37 9.88 -2.42
CA GLN A 75 6.42 11.29 -2.83
C GLN A 75 5.36 11.65 -3.87
N LEU A 76 5.13 10.77 -4.83
CA LEU A 76 4.09 10.98 -5.86
C LEU A 76 2.68 10.94 -5.26
N LEU A 77 2.41 10.01 -4.35
CA LEU A 77 1.13 9.94 -3.63
C LEU A 77 0.88 11.17 -2.76
N LEU A 78 1.91 11.66 -2.05
CA LEU A 78 1.81 12.90 -1.27
C LEU A 78 1.51 14.10 -2.17
N LYS A 79 2.14 14.18 -3.32
CA LYS A 79 1.86 15.23 -4.31
C LYS A 79 0.42 15.19 -4.83
N GLN A 80 -0.12 13.99 -5.10
CA GLN A 80 -1.53 13.83 -5.45
C GLN A 80 -2.45 14.26 -4.31
N LEU A 81 -2.10 13.90 -3.06
CA LEU A 81 -2.89 14.26 -1.88
C LEU A 81 -2.92 15.77 -1.67
N ASP A 82 -1.83 16.48 -1.93
CA ASP A 82 -1.76 17.95 -1.88
C ASP A 82 -2.65 18.61 -2.95
N GLN A 83 -2.77 17.99 -4.12
CA GLN A 83 -3.68 18.49 -5.16
C GLN A 83 -5.14 18.26 -4.79
N LYS A 84 -5.46 17.10 -4.24
CA LYS A 84 -6.82 16.72 -3.82
C LYS A 84 -6.80 15.63 -2.76
N VAL A 85 -7.37 15.93 -1.60
CA VAL A 85 -7.58 14.95 -0.54
C VAL A 85 -8.54 13.85 -1.03
N ASN A 86 -8.08 12.60 -1.00
CA ASN A 86 -8.76 11.43 -1.56
C ASN A 86 -8.51 10.19 -0.70
N LEU A 87 -9.58 9.46 -0.38
CA LEU A 87 -9.49 8.26 0.46
C LEU A 87 -8.61 7.17 -0.16
N HIS A 88 -8.74 6.93 -1.46
CA HIS A 88 -7.95 5.92 -2.15
C HIS A 88 -6.44 6.21 -2.06
N ILE A 89 -6.04 7.47 -2.22
CA ILE A 89 -4.64 7.89 -2.08
C ILE A 89 -4.15 7.67 -0.65
N CYS A 90 -4.96 8.00 0.36
CA CYS A 90 -4.63 7.73 1.76
C CYS A 90 -4.44 6.23 2.03
N VAL A 91 -5.30 5.37 1.48
CA VAL A 91 -5.15 3.90 1.59
C VAL A 91 -3.86 3.42 0.94
N CYS A 92 -3.54 3.87 -0.27
CA CYS A 92 -2.28 3.54 -0.95
C CYS A 92 -1.06 4.00 -0.14
N LEU A 93 -1.12 5.19 0.46
CA LEU A 93 -0.07 5.69 1.36
C LEU A 93 0.07 4.79 2.59
N MET A 94 -1.01 4.44 3.26
CA MET A 94 -0.96 3.56 4.42
C MET A 94 -0.37 2.20 4.09
N GLU A 95 -0.79 1.57 2.98
CA GLU A 95 -0.22 0.30 2.51
C GLU A 95 1.30 0.39 2.35
N ASN A 96 1.78 1.42 1.65
CA ASN A 96 3.20 1.59 1.37
C ASN A 96 4.01 1.95 2.62
N LEU A 97 3.51 2.88 3.44
CA LEU A 97 4.17 3.33 4.67
C LEU A 97 4.28 2.22 5.73
N MET A 98 3.27 1.36 5.84
CA MET A 98 3.32 0.20 6.73
C MET A 98 4.39 -0.80 6.30
N VAL A 99 4.55 -1.05 5.00
CA VAL A 99 5.66 -1.88 4.47
C VAL A 99 7.02 -1.26 4.78
N GLN A 100 7.15 0.05 4.59
CA GLN A 100 8.39 0.81 4.89
C GLN A 100 8.63 0.98 6.39
N ARG A 101 7.62 0.72 7.24
CA ARG A 101 7.63 1.01 8.68
C ARG A 101 7.85 2.50 9.00
N ASP A 102 7.42 3.39 8.10
CA ASP A 102 7.40 4.83 8.35
C ASP A 102 6.15 5.20 9.16
N PHE A 103 6.20 4.91 10.44
CA PHE A 103 5.08 5.13 11.35
C PHE A 103 4.81 6.60 11.65
N PHE A 104 5.82 7.45 11.50
CA PHE A 104 5.65 8.90 11.70
C PHE A 104 4.76 9.51 10.61
N LEU A 105 5.02 9.17 9.36
CA LEU A 105 4.19 9.64 8.25
C LEU A 105 2.82 8.93 8.24
N ALA A 106 2.79 7.64 8.55
CA ALA A 106 1.53 6.88 8.68
C ALA A 106 0.57 7.52 9.69
N GLU A 107 1.07 8.00 10.83
CA GLU A 107 0.24 8.71 11.83
C GLU A 107 -0.36 10.00 11.26
N LYS A 108 0.39 10.74 10.45
CA LYS A 108 -0.12 11.94 9.78
C LYS A 108 -1.24 11.62 8.79
N ILE A 109 -1.08 10.55 8.02
CA ILE A 109 -2.12 10.11 7.08
C ILE A 109 -3.36 9.64 7.83
N LEU A 110 -3.21 8.92 8.94
CA LEU A 110 -4.33 8.53 9.79
C LEU A 110 -5.10 9.74 10.34
N LYS A 111 -4.43 10.84 10.69
CA LYS A 111 -5.09 12.08 11.11
C LYS A 111 -5.94 12.68 10.00
N ILE A 112 -5.44 12.67 8.76
CA ILE A 112 -6.21 13.12 7.59
C ILE A 112 -7.44 12.23 7.39
N MET A 113 -7.28 10.91 7.50
CA MET A 113 -8.38 9.94 7.36
C MET A 113 -9.42 10.13 8.47
N ASP A 114 -9.00 10.38 9.71
CA ASP A 114 -9.89 10.65 10.83
C ASP A 114 -10.75 11.91 10.59
N GLN A 115 -10.12 12.98 10.14
CA GLN A 115 -10.79 14.24 9.88
C GLN A 115 -11.84 14.17 8.76
N ASN A 116 -11.62 13.35 7.74
CA ASN A 116 -12.45 13.30 6.54
C ASN A 116 -13.38 12.08 6.47
N TRP A 117 -12.97 10.93 7.06
CA TRP A 117 -13.68 9.65 6.93
C TRP A 117 -13.75 8.86 8.24
N HIS A 118 -13.90 9.55 9.37
CA HIS A 118 -13.96 8.93 10.70
C HIS A 118 -14.99 7.81 10.80
N ARG A 119 -16.13 7.94 10.13
CA ARG A 119 -17.20 6.94 10.15
C ARG A 119 -17.04 5.84 9.08
N GLY A 120 -16.00 5.92 8.26
CA GLY A 120 -15.68 4.94 7.23
C GLY A 120 -14.79 3.80 7.76
N GLU A 121 -15.04 2.58 7.29
CA GLU A 121 -14.28 1.40 7.73
C GLU A 121 -12.78 1.47 7.44
N GLU A 122 -12.36 2.15 6.36
CA GLU A 122 -10.94 2.24 5.97
C GLU A 122 -10.09 2.91 7.06
N TYR A 123 -10.56 4.00 7.65
CA TYR A 123 -9.86 4.66 8.76
C TYR A 123 -9.63 3.70 9.92
N TRP A 124 -10.66 2.97 10.34
CA TRP A 124 -10.58 2.05 11.48
C TRP A 124 -9.71 0.82 11.18
N ILE A 125 -9.78 0.28 9.97
CA ILE A 125 -8.92 -0.83 9.53
C ILE A 125 -7.45 -0.42 9.65
N TRP A 126 -7.08 0.73 9.10
CA TRP A 126 -5.69 1.18 9.12
C TRP A 126 -5.22 1.64 10.49
N LYS A 127 -6.07 2.29 11.27
CA LYS A 127 -5.77 2.66 12.65
C LYS A 127 -5.46 1.43 13.51
N ILE A 128 -6.29 0.41 13.44
CA ILE A 128 -6.13 -0.82 14.22
C ILE A 128 -4.85 -1.56 13.79
N ARG A 129 -4.61 -1.69 12.49
CA ARG A 129 -3.37 -2.28 11.95
C ARG A 129 -2.13 -1.51 12.41
N TYR A 130 -2.15 -0.19 12.32
CA TYR A 130 -1.06 0.69 12.78
C TYR A 130 -0.76 0.48 14.26
N LEU A 131 -1.77 0.47 15.12
CA LEU A 131 -1.61 0.28 16.56
C LEU A 131 -1.08 -1.13 16.89
N ALA A 132 -1.54 -2.15 16.18
CA ALA A 132 -1.08 -3.52 16.32
C ALA A 132 0.41 -3.66 15.93
N GLU A 133 0.82 -3.12 14.78
CA GLU A 133 2.22 -3.12 14.32
C GLU A 133 3.15 -2.37 15.29
N ARG A 134 2.66 -1.29 15.87
CA ARG A 134 3.36 -0.51 16.89
C ARG A 134 3.35 -1.17 18.28
N LYS A 135 2.65 -2.28 18.46
CA LYS A 135 2.45 -2.97 19.75
C LYS A 135 1.84 -2.06 20.83
N MET A 136 0.99 -1.13 20.43
CA MET A 136 0.30 -0.17 21.31
C MET A 136 -0.99 -0.80 21.85
N GLY A 137 -0.85 -1.79 22.73
CA GLY A 137 -1.96 -2.64 23.18
C GLY A 137 -3.08 -1.91 23.91
N LYS A 138 -2.77 -0.86 24.68
CA LYS A 138 -3.77 -0.06 25.39
C LYS A 138 -4.64 0.73 24.40
N GLU A 139 -4.01 1.45 23.48
CA GLU A 139 -4.66 2.25 22.45
C GLU A 139 -5.44 1.37 21.47
N LEU A 140 -4.92 0.17 21.15
CA LEU A 140 -5.60 -0.81 20.34
C LEU A 140 -6.93 -1.25 20.98
N LYS A 141 -6.93 -1.60 22.26
CA LYS A 141 -8.15 -1.95 23.00
C LYS A 141 -9.15 -0.81 23.04
N GLN A 142 -8.69 0.42 23.29
CA GLN A 142 -9.53 1.62 23.27
C GLN A 142 -10.17 1.84 21.90
N SER A 143 -9.39 1.66 20.81
CA SER A 143 -9.90 1.81 19.45
C SER A 143 -10.91 0.74 19.06
N LEU A 144 -10.71 -0.51 19.47
CA LEU A 144 -11.68 -1.60 19.26
C LEU A 144 -12.99 -1.33 20.03
N GLN A 145 -12.90 -0.77 21.24
CA GLN A 145 -14.07 -0.38 22.03
C GLN A 145 -14.81 0.78 21.36
N ALA A 146 -14.09 1.84 20.96
CA ALA A 146 -14.67 2.99 20.27
C ALA A 146 -15.37 2.59 18.96
N LEU A 147 -14.80 1.69 18.17
CA LEU A 147 -15.41 1.17 16.95
C LEU A 147 -16.80 0.57 17.19
N LYS A 148 -16.97 -0.13 18.35
CA LYS A 148 -18.27 -0.70 18.76
C LYS A 148 -19.23 0.38 19.26
N GLU A 149 -18.77 1.26 20.14
CA GLU A 149 -19.58 2.31 20.78
C GLU A 149 -20.09 3.33 19.76
N GLU A 150 -19.27 3.65 18.77
CA GLU A 150 -19.65 4.57 17.70
C GLU A 150 -20.49 3.91 16.59
N HIS A 151 -20.77 2.61 16.71
CA HIS A 151 -21.54 1.83 15.74
C HIS A 151 -21.00 1.97 14.31
N ILE A 152 -19.68 1.88 14.15
CA ILE A 152 -19.04 1.93 12.84
C ILE A 152 -19.42 0.71 12.03
N TYR A 153 -19.97 0.94 10.83
CA TYR A 153 -20.31 -0.15 9.92
C TYR A 153 -19.05 -0.78 9.32
N LEU A 154 -18.94 -2.08 9.43
CA LEU A 154 -17.93 -2.88 8.76
C LEU A 154 -18.57 -3.78 7.71
N SER A 155 -18.11 -3.69 6.47
CA SER A 155 -18.45 -4.63 5.40
C SER A 155 -17.88 -6.03 5.71
N SER A 156 -18.22 -7.04 4.90
CA SER A 156 -17.61 -8.38 5.02
C SER A 156 -16.09 -8.31 4.92
N ARG A 157 -15.56 -7.47 4.01
CA ARG A 157 -14.12 -7.22 3.88
C ARG A 157 -13.52 -6.58 5.14
N GLY A 158 -14.18 -5.58 5.71
CA GLY A 158 -13.74 -4.93 6.94
C GLY A 158 -13.73 -5.89 8.13
N LYS A 159 -14.76 -6.73 8.27
CA LYS A 159 -14.82 -7.78 9.30
C LYS A 159 -13.71 -8.81 9.13
N GLU A 160 -13.42 -9.22 7.91
CA GLU A 160 -12.31 -10.14 7.61
C GLU A 160 -10.96 -9.51 7.93
N ALA A 161 -10.74 -8.26 7.52
CA ALA A 161 -9.51 -7.52 7.78
C ALA A 161 -9.22 -7.33 9.28
N LEU A 162 -10.24 -7.20 10.11
CA LEU A 162 -10.14 -7.00 11.55
C LEU A 162 -10.46 -8.25 12.38
N GLY A 163 -10.81 -9.38 11.76
CA GLY A 163 -11.34 -10.58 12.41
C GLY A 163 -10.50 -11.08 13.58
N PHE A 164 -9.17 -11.09 13.42
CA PHE A 164 -8.26 -11.51 14.49
C PHE A 164 -8.43 -10.69 15.79
N TRP A 165 -8.57 -9.38 15.67
CA TRP A 165 -8.73 -8.50 16.84
C TRP A 165 -10.17 -8.44 17.36
N LEU A 166 -11.15 -8.56 16.48
CA LEU A 166 -12.57 -8.55 16.85
C LEU A 166 -12.95 -9.80 17.66
N ASP A 167 -12.40 -10.97 17.32
CA ASP A 167 -12.68 -12.24 18.02
C ASP A 167 -11.91 -12.35 19.33
N GLY A 168 -10.68 -11.81 19.41
CA GLY A 168 -9.85 -11.78 20.61
C GLY A 168 -10.41 -10.91 21.74
N SER A 169 -11.35 -10.00 21.46
CA SER A 169 -12.01 -9.16 22.46
C SER A 169 -13.13 -9.88 23.23
N LYS A 170 -13.36 -11.17 22.95
CA LYS A 170 -14.35 -12.02 23.67
C LYS A 170 -13.74 -12.85 24.79
N LYS A 171 -12.45 -12.68 25.11
CA LYS A 171 -11.80 -13.34 26.23
C LYS A 171 -11.50 -12.36 27.36
#